data_f66e09f1397a5c1939c52e34abfe1c81
#
_entry.id   f66e09f1397a5c1939c52e34abfe1c81
#
_cell.length_a   1.000
_cell.length_b   1.000
_cell.length_c   1.000
_cell.angle_alpha   90.00
_cell.angle_beta   90.00
_cell.angle_gamma   90.00
#
_symmetry.space_group_name_H-M   'P 1'
#
loop_
_entity.id
_entity.type
_entity.pdbx_description
1 polymer ?
#
loop_
_entity_poly.entity_id
_entity_poly.type
_entity_poly.pdbx_seq_one_letter_code
_entity_poly.pdbx_strand_id
1 'polypeptide(L)'
;MKQKIFVEIGVCDFDTLEPLIDNGWKGYFVEPVKEYADKLKAYDVTQCAISSYDGMIDFYVSRSDGEEWVKGVSHAVIQKGTKLLELENNTQYISERISVPCYTLHSYCKMKYIKYIDLLKVDT
;
A
#
# COMPACT_ATOMS: atom_id res chain seq x y z
N MET A 1 -21.90 -11.77 -17.63
CA MET A 1 -21.60 -10.43 -17.05
C MET A 1 -20.13 -10.28 -16.78
N LYS A 2 -19.62 -9.08 -16.95
CA LYS A 2 -18.23 -8.75 -16.71
C LYS A 2 -17.93 -8.78 -15.20
N GLN A 3 -16.85 -9.44 -14.78
CA GLN A 3 -16.35 -9.41 -13.40
C GLN A 3 -15.94 -7.99 -13.02
N LYS A 4 -16.46 -7.47 -11.91
CA LYS A 4 -16.01 -6.19 -11.39
C LYS A 4 -14.72 -6.37 -10.61
N ILE A 5 -13.77 -5.47 -10.83
CA ILE A 5 -12.43 -5.55 -10.29
C ILE A 5 -12.11 -4.26 -9.53
N PHE A 6 -11.56 -4.39 -8.33
CA PHE A 6 -10.96 -3.26 -7.63
C PHE A 6 -9.49 -3.51 -7.36
N VAL A 7 -8.74 -2.42 -7.24
CA VAL A 7 -7.36 -2.42 -6.75
C VAL A 7 -7.29 -1.43 -5.61
N GLU A 8 -6.81 -1.87 -4.48
CA GLU A 8 -6.61 -1.02 -3.30
C GLU A 8 -5.12 -0.92 -3.00
N ILE A 9 -4.59 0.31 -3.05
CA ILE A 9 -3.17 0.62 -2.86
C ILE A 9 -3.00 1.37 -1.54
N GLY A 10 -2.19 0.82 -0.63
CA GLY A 10 -1.97 1.39 0.68
C GLY A 10 -3.12 1.08 1.62
N VAL A 11 -3.11 -0.12 2.19
CA VAL A 11 -4.24 -0.63 2.97
C VAL A 11 -4.10 -0.29 4.45
N CYS A 12 -2.89 -0.44 5.01
CA CYS A 12 -2.67 -0.34 6.46
C CYS A 12 -3.62 -1.30 7.20
N ASP A 13 -4.16 -0.90 8.33
CA ASP A 13 -5.20 -1.67 9.04
C ASP A 13 -6.50 -0.86 9.18
N PHE A 14 -6.69 0.10 8.27
CA PHE A 14 -7.90 0.89 8.19
C PHE A 14 -9.00 0.18 7.38
N ASP A 15 -10.18 0.78 7.32
CA ASP A 15 -11.27 0.25 6.52
C ASP A 15 -10.86 0.08 5.06
N THR A 16 -11.21 -1.06 4.49
CA THR A 16 -10.81 -1.47 3.15
C THR A 16 -12.01 -1.69 2.24
N LEU A 17 -11.72 -2.03 0.98
CA LEU A 17 -12.73 -2.45 0.02
C LEU A 17 -13.07 -3.95 0.15
N GLU A 18 -12.52 -4.63 1.15
CA GLU A 18 -12.73 -6.06 1.40
C GLU A 18 -14.20 -6.49 1.33
N PRO A 19 -15.17 -5.73 1.89
CA PRO A 19 -16.57 -6.13 1.80
C PRO A 19 -17.12 -6.29 0.37
N LEU A 20 -16.51 -5.67 -0.62
CA LEU A 20 -16.92 -5.82 -2.02
C LEU A 20 -16.70 -7.24 -2.52
N ILE A 21 -15.75 -7.98 -1.94
CA ILE A 21 -15.48 -9.37 -2.31
C ILE A 21 -16.71 -10.23 -2.03
N ASP A 22 -17.39 -9.99 -0.92
CA ASP A 22 -18.62 -10.70 -0.57
C ASP A 22 -19.76 -10.39 -1.55
N ASN A 23 -19.65 -9.31 -2.29
CA ASN A 23 -20.59 -8.90 -3.33
C ASN A 23 -20.15 -9.31 -4.74
N GLY A 24 -19.20 -10.23 -4.85
CA GLY A 24 -18.78 -10.80 -6.11
C GLY A 24 -17.66 -10.06 -6.84
N TRP A 25 -17.07 -9.03 -6.23
CA TRP A 25 -15.93 -8.34 -6.82
C TRP A 25 -14.66 -9.16 -6.68
N LYS A 26 -13.78 -9.06 -7.66
CA LYS A 26 -12.39 -9.52 -7.54
C LYS A 26 -11.54 -8.38 -7.01
N GLY A 27 -10.88 -8.59 -5.89
CA GLY A 27 -10.06 -7.59 -5.25
C GLY A 27 -8.57 -7.90 -5.32
N TYR A 28 -7.78 -6.85 -5.54
CA TYR A 28 -6.33 -6.90 -5.48
C TYR A 28 -5.85 -5.86 -4.49
N PHE A 29 -4.95 -6.27 -3.58
CA PHE A 29 -4.41 -5.39 -2.55
C PHE A 29 -2.92 -5.19 -2.75
N VAL A 30 -2.46 -3.97 -2.57
CA VAL A 30 -1.04 -3.60 -2.58
C VAL A 30 -0.71 -2.95 -1.26
N GLU A 31 0.22 -3.52 -0.51
CA GLU A 31 0.61 -3.01 0.78
C GLU A 31 2.11 -3.26 1.02
N PRO A 32 2.95 -2.21 1.14
CA PRO A 32 4.39 -2.39 1.32
C PRO A 32 4.79 -2.87 2.71
N VAL A 33 4.00 -2.59 3.74
CA VAL A 33 4.34 -2.94 5.12
C VAL A 33 3.90 -4.37 5.41
N LYS A 34 4.86 -5.24 5.74
CA LYS A 34 4.62 -6.67 5.94
C LYS A 34 3.52 -6.95 6.96
N GLU A 35 3.51 -6.26 8.08
CA GLU A 35 2.50 -6.43 9.13
C GLU A 35 1.08 -6.31 8.58
N TYR A 36 0.84 -5.32 7.73
CA TYR A 36 -0.48 -5.07 7.16
C TYR A 36 -0.77 -5.98 5.97
N ALA A 37 0.25 -6.29 5.16
CA ALA A 37 0.09 -7.24 4.07
C ALA A 37 -0.26 -8.64 4.59
N ASP A 38 0.35 -9.06 5.69
CA ASP A 38 0.08 -10.37 6.30
C ASP A 38 -1.37 -10.51 6.78
N LYS A 39 -2.02 -9.42 7.16
CA LYS A 39 -3.44 -9.44 7.54
C LYS A 39 -4.37 -9.74 6.37
N LEU A 40 -3.88 -9.56 5.15
CA LEU A 40 -4.63 -9.75 3.91
C LEU A 40 -4.20 -11.03 3.16
N LYS A 41 -3.43 -11.91 3.79
CA LYS A 41 -2.86 -13.09 3.11
C LYS A 41 -3.90 -14.06 2.58
N ALA A 42 -5.14 -13.99 3.05
CA ALA A 42 -6.25 -14.82 2.54
C ALA A 42 -6.75 -14.30 1.18
N TYR A 43 -6.33 -13.11 0.75
CA TYR A 43 -6.72 -12.46 -0.48
C TYR A 43 -5.52 -12.34 -1.41
N ASP A 44 -5.74 -11.74 -2.58
CA ASP A 44 -4.67 -11.45 -3.53
C ASP A 44 -3.95 -10.17 -3.09
N VAL A 45 -2.94 -10.29 -2.25
CA VAL A 45 -2.14 -9.17 -1.76
C VAL A 45 -0.71 -9.28 -2.28
N THR A 46 -0.15 -8.15 -2.71
CA THR A 46 1.24 -8.05 -3.11
C THR A 46 1.96 -7.08 -2.16
N GLN A 47 3.04 -7.54 -1.54
CA GLN A 47 3.84 -6.68 -0.66
C GLN A 47 4.81 -5.86 -1.53
N CYS A 48 4.34 -4.73 -1.99
CA CYS A 48 5.10 -3.82 -2.82
C CYS A 48 4.54 -2.40 -2.70
N ALA A 49 5.23 -1.45 -3.30
CA ALA A 49 4.74 -0.08 -3.47
C ALA A 49 4.42 0.17 -4.94
N ILE A 50 3.50 1.08 -5.19
CA ILE A 50 3.25 1.61 -6.54
C ILE A 50 3.97 2.96 -6.62
N SER A 51 4.78 3.13 -7.65
CA SER A 51 5.60 4.32 -7.82
C SER A 51 5.70 4.73 -9.29
N SER A 52 6.55 5.69 -9.58
CA SER A 52 6.78 6.15 -10.95
C SER A 52 7.79 5.31 -11.73
N TYR A 53 8.32 4.25 -11.13
CA TYR A 53 9.32 3.37 -11.76
C TYR A 53 9.24 1.96 -11.20
N ASP A 54 9.82 1.01 -11.94
CA ASP A 54 9.98 -0.38 -11.48
C ASP A 54 11.35 -0.56 -10.82
N GLY A 55 11.40 -1.21 -9.68
CA GLY A 55 12.66 -1.44 -8.98
C GLY A 55 12.46 -1.67 -7.49
N MET A 56 13.31 -1.04 -6.70
CA MET A 56 13.22 -1.08 -5.23
C MET A 56 13.07 0.33 -4.71
N ILE A 57 12.33 0.49 -3.64
CA ILE A 57 12.12 1.78 -3.00
C ILE A 57 12.29 1.63 -1.49
N ASP A 58 12.93 2.60 -0.87
CA ASP A 58 13.02 2.67 0.58
C ASP A 58 11.73 3.23 1.15
N PHE A 59 11.28 2.61 2.22
CA PHE A 59 10.00 2.93 2.84
C PHE A 59 10.18 3.07 4.34
N TYR A 60 9.67 4.16 4.90
CA TYR A 60 9.67 4.38 6.34
C TYR A 60 8.39 3.83 6.93
N VAL A 61 8.51 2.94 7.90
CA VAL A 61 7.37 2.32 8.58
C VAL A 61 7.09 3.08 9.87
N SER A 62 5.88 3.60 10.00
CA SER A 62 5.43 4.23 11.23
C SER A 62 5.16 3.18 12.31
N ARG A 63 5.22 3.62 13.57
CA ARG A 63 5.02 2.71 14.71
C ARG A 63 3.58 2.22 14.75
N SER A 64 3.40 0.90 14.85
CA SER A 64 2.08 0.29 14.93
C SER A 64 1.43 0.43 16.30
N ASP A 65 2.21 0.74 17.33
CA ASP A 65 1.74 0.95 18.71
C ASP A 65 1.42 2.42 19.01
N GLY A 66 1.53 3.29 18.00
CA GLY A 66 1.24 4.71 18.12
C GLY A 66 -0.24 5.04 17.94
N GLU A 67 -0.53 6.34 17.91
CA GLU A 67 -1.87 6.83 17.61
C GLU A 67 -2.27 6.45 16.17
N GLU A 68 -3.56 6.37 15.88
CA GLU A 68 -4.06 5.94 14.58
C GLU A 68 -3.48 6.74 13.41
N TRP A 69 -3.33 8.06 13.57
CA TRP A 69 -2.75 8.87 12.51
C TRP A 69 -1.28 8.54 12.23
N VAL A 70 -0.55 8.05 13.24
CA VAL A 70 0.85 7.64 13.09
C VAL A 70 0.93 6.38 12.24
N LYS A 71 0.04 5.42 12.45
CA LYS A 71 0.00 4.20 11.64
C LYS A 71 -0.17 4.51 10.15
N GLY A 72 -0.97 5.54 9.84
CA GLY A 72 -1.26 5.92 8.48
C GLY A 72 -0.16 6.68 7.75
N VAL A 73 0.95 7.05 8.43
CA VAL A 73 2.00 7.86 7.81
C VAL A 73 3.23 7.07 7.36
N SER A 74 3.15 5.75 7.29
CA SER A 74 4.19 4.96 6.63
C SER A 74 4.33 5.42 5.18
N HIS A 75 5.56 5.67 4.72
CA HIS A 75 5.75 6.34 3.43
C HIS A 75 7.12 6.02 2.83
N ALA A 76 7.23 6.20 1.51
CA ALA A 76 8.51 6.14 0.82
C ALA A 76 9.41 7.31 1.24
N VAL A 77 10.71 7.20 0.97
CA VAL A 77 11.66 8.29 1.21
C VAL A 77 11.19 9.53 0.46
N ILE A 78 11.07 10.64 1.18
CA ILE A 78 10.40 11.83 0.71
C ILE A 78 11.37 12.94 0.31
N GLN A 79 10.82 13.90 -0.43
CA GLN A 79 11.54 15.07 -0.88
C GLN A 79 11.66 16.12 0.24
N LYS A 80 12.69 16.97 0.15
CA LYS A 80 12.88 18.10 1.06
C LYS A 80 11.66 19.02 1.07
N GLY A 81 11.38 19.60 2.24
CA GLY A 81 10.38 20.64 2.38
C GLY A 81 8.97 20.15 2.66
N THR A 82 8.78 18.87 2.83
CA THR A 82 7.49 18.31 3.20
C THR A 82 7.41 18.07 4.72
N LYS A 83 6.19 18.03 5.26
CA LYS A 83 5.99 17.68 6.68
C LYS A 83 6.45 16.27 7.01
N LEU A 84 6.43 15.37 6.03
CA LEU A 84 6.89 13.99 6.23
C LEU A 84 8.38 13.93 6.52
N LEU A 85 9.17 14.89 6.02
CA LEU A 85 10.59 14.98 6.34
C LEU A 85 10.83 15.17 7.84
N GLU A 86 9.97 15.93 8.51
CA GLU A 86 10.03 16.09 9.96
C GLU A 86 9.76 14.77 10.67
N LEU A 87 8.84 13.96 10.16
CA LEU A 87 8.54 12.64 10.70
C LEU A 87 9.70 11.66 10.48
N GLU A 88 10.39 11.73 9.32
CA GLU A 88 11.57 10.91 9.07
C GLU A 88 12.67 11.13 10.12
N ASN A 89 12.84 12.36 10.56
CA ASN A 89 13.86 12.73 11.55
C ASN A 89 13.38 12.53 12.99
N ASN A 90 12.15 12.11 13.19
CA ASN A 90 11.57 11.91 14.51
C ASN A 90 11.36 10.43 14.79
N THR A 91 12.33 9.80 15.50
CA THR A 91 12.29 8.38 15.83
C THR A 91 11.09 7.98 16.69
N GLN A 92 10.35 8.94 17.24
CA GLN A 92 9.12 8.67 17.97
C GLN A 92 8.05 8.05 17.07
N TYR A 93 8.03 8.41 15.78
CA TYR A 93 7.00 7.99 14.85
C TYR A 93 7.46 6.88 13.89
N ILE A 94 8.75 6.77 13.66
CA ILE A 94 9.31 5.81 12.69
C ILE A 94 9.92 4.63 13.45
N SER A 95 9.44 3.42 13.17
CA SER A 95 9.95 2.21 13.80
C SER A 95 11.11 1.60 13.02
N GLU A 96 11.06 1.66 11.68
CA GLU A 96 12.10 1.07 10.85
C GLU A 96 12.09 1.66 9.44
N ARG A 97 13.19 1.43 8.73
CA ARG A 97 13.31 1.68 7.30
C ARG A 97 13.43 0.34 6.60
N ILE A 98 12.60 0.10 5.60
CA ILE A 98 12.62 -1.12 4.81
C ILE A 98 12.83 -0.81 3.34
N SER A 99 13.29 -1.82 2.59
CA SER A 99 13.36 -1.74 1.14
C SER A 99 12.35 -2.73 0.56
N VAL A 100 11.46 -2.25 -0.29
CA VAL A 100 10.42 -3.08 -0.90
C VAL A 100 10.45 -2.95 -2.42
N PRO A 101 10.00 -3.99 -3.14
CA PRO A 101 9.80 -3.86 -4.58
C PRO A 101 8.79 -2.76 -4.86
N CYS A 102 9.02 -2.01 -5.95
CA CYS A 102 8.03 -1.06 -6.42
C CYS A 102 7.80 -1.25 -7.91
N TYR A 103 6.59 -0.92 -8.33
CA TYR A 103 6.16 -1.03 -9.72
C TYR A 103 5.34 0.19 -10.10
N THR A 104 5.35 0.54 -11.38
CA THR A 104 4.30 1.43 -11.88
C THR A 104 2.97 0.70 -11.84
N LEU A 105 1.86 1.44 -11.83
CA LEU A 105 0.55 0.80 -11.88
C LEU A 105 0.41 -0.06 -13.15
N HIS A 106 0.96 0.41 -14.27
CA HIS A 106 0.96 -0.34 -15.53
C HIS A 106 1.68 -1.68 -15.38
N SER A 107 2.90 -1.69 -14.84
CA SER A 107 3.68 -2.91 -14.63
C SER A 107 3.01 -3.86 -13.64
N TYR A 108 2.43 -3.32 -12.57
CA TYR A 108 1.70 -4.11 -11.60
C TYR A 108 0.50 -4.82 -12.25
N CYS A 109 -0.31 -4.07 -12.99
CA CYS A 109 -1.47 -4.65 -13.68
C CYS A 109 -1.06 -5.72 -14.68
N LYS A 110 0.03 -5.49 -15.42
CA LYS A 110 0.57 -6.47 -16.37
C LYS A 110 1.02 -7.74 -15.65
N MET A 111 1.72 -7.62 -14.52
CA MET A 111 2.18 -8.74 -13.71
C MET A 111 1.01 -9.57 -13.16
N LYS A 112 -0.09 -8.91 -12.80
CA LYS A 112 -1.28 -9.55 -12.21
C LYS A 112 -2.34 -9.92 -13.26
N TYR A 113 -2.08 -9.69 -14.54
CA TYR A 113 -3.02 -9.91 -15.63
C TYR A 113 -4.32 -9.13 -15.48
N ILE A 114 -4.25 -7.94 -14.90
CA ILE A 114 -5.39 -7.04 -14.74
C ILE A 114 -5.52 -6.21 -16.01
N LYS A 115 -6.64 -6.37 -16.72
CA LYS A 115 -6.88 -5.68 -17.98
C LYS A 115 -7.73 -4.42 -17.83
N TYR A 116 -8.46 -4.30 -16.73
CA TYR A 116 -9.30 -3.14 -16.42
C TYR A 116 -9.50 -3.05 -14.91
N ILE A 117 -9.82 -1.86 -14.44
CA ILE A 117 -10.11 -1.60 -13.02
C ILE A 117 -11.43 -0.84 -12.96
N ASP A 118 -12.40 -1.36 -12.23
CA ASP A 118 -13.68 -0.66 -12.03
C ASP A 118 -13.59 0.34 -10.87
N LEU A 119 -12.78 0.05 -9.85
CA LEU A 119 -12.57 0.94 -8.72
C LEU A 119 -11.12 0.88 -8.27
N LEU A 120 -10.47 2.02 -8.24
CA LEU A 120 -9.10 2.19 -7.73
C LEU A 120 -9.15 3.06 -6.49
N LYS A 121 -8.72 2.51 -5.36
CA LYS A 121 -8.54 3.26 -4.12
C LYS A 121 -7.04 3.41 -3.86
N VAL A 122 -6.59 4.63 -3.70
CA VAL A 122 -5.20 4.96 -3.39
C VAL A 122 -5.17 5.73 -2.09
N ASP A 123 -4.51 5.16 -1.09
CA ASP A 123 -4.39 5.74 0.23
C ASP A 123 -2.92 5.66 0.67
N THR A 124 -2.14 6.61 0.19
CA THR A 124 -0.70 6.64 0.42
C THR A 124 -0.24 7.95 1.07
#